data_c8c7220034265e77bfa515a081da1206
#
_entry.id   c8c7220034265e77bfa515a081da1206
#
_cell.length_a   1.000
_cell.length_b   1.000
_cell.length_c   1.000
_cell.angle_alpha   90.00
_cell.angle_beta   90.00
_cell.angle_gamma   90.00
#
_symmetry.space_group_name_H-M   'P 1'
#
loop_
_entity.id
_entity.type
_entity.pdbx_description
1 polymer ?
#
loop_
_entity_poly.entity_id
_entity_poly.type
_entity_poly.pdbx_seq_one_letter_code
_entity_poly.pdbx_strand_id
1 'polypeptide(L)'
;MALNTLGSHYKPNKITNRKLNRGDIYLVDSGGQYEFGTTDVTRTISLQNSNKRIKDIFTRVLKGHIAVAGYKLKKNTSGSKIDNEARKYLKQIGLDYAHGTGHGVGFFLNVHEGPHAISKNNKVKFKEGMIVSNEPGYYEKNNFGIRIENLIYVKKNKQKNYFENLTMAPIDKELINQNILNDSEKKWLNNYHKKVFHNLKGVMNKVEISELREACSAI
;
A
#
# COMPACT_ATOMS: atom_id res chain seq x y z
N MET A 1 10.53 14.48 -4.39
CA MET A 1 9.31 14.55 -3.55
C MET A 1 9.39 15.75 -2.62
N ALA A 2 8.36 16.55 -2.52
CA ALA A 2 8.40 17.69 -1.63
C ALA A 2 8.21 17.25 -0.18
N LEU A 3 9.09 17.72 0.68
CA LEU A 3 9.01 17.57 2.13
C LEU A 3 7.81 18.32 2.76
N ASN A 4 7.06 19.08 1.98
CA ASN A 4 6.14 20.11 2.50
C ASN A 4 4.66 19.84 2.24
N THR A 5 4.26 18.69 1.72
CA THR A 5 2.86 18.48 1.40
C THR A 5 2.22 17.37 2.20
N LEU A 6 1.28 17.76 3.04
CA LEU A 6 0.30 16.90 3.72
C LEU A 6 -0.83 16.47 2.78
N GLY A 7 -0.66 16.50 1.46
CA GLY A 7 -1.72 16.28 0.50
C GLY A 7 -1.48 15.08 -0.40
N SER A 8 -2.52 14.34 -0.65
CA SER A 8 -2.58 13.24 -1.64
C SER A 8 -2.40 13.71 -3.09
N HIS A 9 -2.30 15.02 -3.36
CA HIS A 9 -2.27 15.59 -4.72
C HIS A 9 -1.12 16.58 -4.88
N TYR A 10 0.10 16.15 -4.55
CA TYR A 10 1.28 16.98 -4.72
C TYR A 10 1.67 17.10 -6.20
N LYS A 11 1.82 18.36 -6.66
CA LYS A 11 2.40 18.66 -7.98
C LYS A 11 3.80 19.25 -7.81
N PRO A 12 4.87 18.61 -8.33
CA PRO A 12 6.21 19.17 -8.27
C PRO A 12 6.31 20.46 -9.09
N ASN A 13 7.12 21.40 -8.62
CA ASN A 13 7.48 22.62 -9.35
C ASN A 13 8.98 22.90 -9.19
N LYS A 14 9.50 23.94 -9.87
CA LYS A 14 10.94 24.25 -9.87
C LYS A 14 11.50 24.52 -8.45
N ILE A 15 10.69 25.02 -7.52
CA ILE A 15 11.10 25.32 -6.14
C ILE A 15 11.12 24.06 -5.27
N THR A 16 10.16 23.17 -5.50
CA THR A 16 9.97 21.97 -4.69
C THR A 16 10.68 20.71 -5.26
N ASN A 17 11.18 20.79 -6.49
CA ASN A 17 11.94 19.72 -7.13
C ASN A 17 13.37 19.70 -6.59
N ARG A 18 13.68 18.75 -5.71
CA ARG A 18 15.03 18.55 -5.15
C ARG A 18 15.64 17.23 -5.59
N LYS A 19 16.97 17.17 -5.61
CA LYS A 19 17.69 15.92 -5.80
C LYS A 19 17.49 15.00 -4.59
N LEU A 20 17.37 13.72 -4.87
CA LEU A 20 17.35 12.69 -3.85
C LEU A 20 18.78 12.43 -3.35
N ASN A 21 18.93 12.28 -2.03
CA ASN A 21 20.22 12.03 -1.38
C ASN A 21 20.20 10.69 -0.64
N ARG A 22 21.36 10.18 -0.31
CA ARG A 22 21.51 9.06 0.62
C ARG A 22 20.83 9.37 1.95
N GLY A 23 20.08 8.42 2.49
CA GLY A 23 19.32 8.60 3.72
C GLY A 23 17.90 9.13 3.51
N ASP A 24 17.56 9.62 2.31
CA ASP A 24 16.18 9.96 1.99
C ASP A 24 15.32 8.70 1.88
N ILE A 25 14.03 8.88 2.10
CA ILE A 25 13.01 7.95 1.62
C ILE A 25 12.24 8.61 0.47
N TYR A 26 11.90 7.83 -0.53
CA TYR A 26 11.18 8.29 -1.70
C TYR A 26 9.80 7.65 -1.75
N LEU A 27 8.77 8.47 -1.60
CA LEU A 27 7.39 8.04 -1.82
C LEU A 27 7.02 8.37 -3.26
N VAL A 28 6.65 7.37 -4.02
CA VAL A 28 6.13 7.48 -5.38
C VAL A 28 4.73 6.90 -5.44
N ASP A 29 3.81 7.71 -5.92
CA ASP A 29 2.42 7.35 -6.22
C ASP A 29 2.28 7.40 -7.75
N SER A 30 1.91 6.28 -8.35
CA SER A 30 1.90 6.10 -9.79
C SER A 30 0.64 5.37 -10.22
N GLY A 31 -0.12 6.00 -11.09
CA GLY A 31 -1.31 5.43 -11.71
C GLY A 31 -1.26 5.50 -13.23
N GLY A 32 -1.94 4.59 -13.88
CA GLY A 32 -2.10 4.56 -15.33
C GLY A 32 -3.53 4.27 -15.73
N GLN A 33 -3.98 4.94 -16.77
CA GLN A 33 -5.28 4.67 -17.40
C GLN A 33 -5.07 3.84 -18.66
N TYR A 34 -5.82 2.74 -18.74
CA TYR A 34 -5.81 1.82 -19.86
C TYR A 34 -7.24 1.62 -20.37
N GLU A 35 -7.38 1.13 -21.59
CA GLU A 35 -8.71 0.84 -22.19
C GLU A 35 -9.57 -0.09 -21.31
N PHE A 36 -8.93 -1.02 -20.60
CA PHE A 36 -9.60 -2.06 -19.81
C PHE A 36 -9.45 -1.91 -18.30
N GLY A 37 -8.96 -0.76 -17.82
CA GLY A 37 -8.85 -0.52 -16.38
C GLY A 37 -7.90 0.61 -16.00
N THR A 38 -7.94 0.96 -14.73
CA THR A 38 -7.07 1.97 -14.13
C THR A 38 -6.18 1.32 -13.07
N THR A 39 -4.90 1.66 -13.05
CA THR A 39 -3.97 1.21 -12.00
C THR A 39 -3.70 2.34 -11.02
N ASP A 40 -3.41 1.95 -9.77
CA ASP A 40 -3.02 2.84 -8.70
C ASP A 40 -2.07 2.10 -7.75
N VAL A 41 -0.89 2.66 -7.53
CA VAL A 41 0.12 2.03 -6.68
C VAL A 41 1.03 3.07 -6.03
N THR A 42 1.16 3.00 -4.72
CA THR A 42 2.17 3.76 -4.00
C THR A 42 3.22 2.85 -3.40
N ARG A 43 4.49 3.27 -3.52
CA ARG A 43 5.62 2.69 -2.80
C ARG A 43 6.41 3.77 -2.08
N THR A 44 6.88 3.43 -0.90
CA THR A 44 7.93 4.19 -0.21
C THR A 44 9.20 3.36 -0.23
N ILE A 45 10.28 3.96 -0.74
CA ILE A 45 11.55 3.29 -1.03
C ILE A 45 12.66 3.97 -0.22
N SER A 46 13.57 3.19 0.36
CA SER A 46 14.77 3.67 1.02
C SER A 46 15.87 3.98 0.02
N LEU A 47 16.52 5.13 0.18
CA LEU A 47 17.76 5.46 -0.52
C LEU A 47 18.98 5.26 0.40
N GLN A 48 18.99 4.11 1.09
CA GLN A 48 19.98 3.67 2.07
C GLN A 48 19.89 4.39 3.43
N ASN A 49 20.34 3.71 4.49
CA ASN A 49 20.52 4.28 5.84
C ASN A 49 19.29 4.92 6.49
N SER A 50 18.08 4.41 6.23
CA SER A 50 16.87 4.87 6.92
C SER A 50 16.99 4.68 8.44
N ASN A 51 16.61 5.71 9.20
CA ASN A 51 16.68 5.67 10.65
C ASN A 51 15.63 4.73 11.27
N LYS A 52 15.88 4.35 12.54
CA LYS A 52 15.01 3.41 13.29
C LYS A 52 13.55 3.86 13.37
N ARG A 53 13.30 5.18 13.53
CA ARG A 53 11.94 5.74 13.61
C ARG A 53 11.17 5.56 12.30
N ILE A 54 11.81 5.82 11.16
CA ILE A 54 11.21 5.62 9.84
C ILE A 54 10.85 4.14 9.64
N LYS A 55 11.77 3.23 9.98
CA LYS A 55 11.54 1.78 9.88
C LYS A 55 10.39 1.32 10.78
N ASP A 56 10.28 1.83 12.00
CA ASP A 56 9.18 1.49 12.91
C ASP A 56 7.84 1.96 12.35
N ILE A 57 7.73 3.21 11.90
CA ILE A 57 6.50 3.75 11.32
C ILE A 57 6.14 3.03 10.01
N PHE A 58 7.10 2.82 9.11
CA PHE A 58 6.87 2.07 7.87
C PHE A 58 6.31 0.68 8.16
N THR A 59 6.88 -0.02 9.13
CA THR A 59 6.42 -1.36 9.47
C THR A 59 5.02 -1.35 10.07
N ARG A 60 4.63 -0.32 10.83
CA ARG A 60 3.26 -0.16 11.33
C ARG A 60 2.27 0.14 10.22
N VAL A 61 2.64 0.93 9.22
CA VAL A 61 1.86 1.14 7.99
C VAL A 61 1.71 -0.20 7.25
N LEU A 62 2.79 -0.96 7.10
CA LEU A 62 2.76 -2.30 6.49
C LEU A 62 1.84 -3.26 7.25
N LYS A 63 1.87 -3.28 8.58
CA LYS A 63 0.94 -4.09 9.40
C LYS A 63 -0.51 -3.71 9.13
N GLY A 64 -0.82 -2.43 9.01
CA GLY A 64 -2.14 -1.93 8.62
C GLY A 64 -2.55 -2.43 7.23
N HIS A 65 -1.64 -2.32 6.27
CA HIS A 65 -1.83 -2.82 4.91
C HIS A 65 -2.11 -4.34 4.87
N ILE A 66 -1.33 -5.13 5.61
CA ILE A 66 -1.52 -6.58 5.73
C ILE A 66 -2.87 -6.90 6.39
N ALA A 67 -3.25 -6.16 7.44
CA ALA A 67 -4.52 -6.37 8.13
C ALA A 67 -5.73 -6.14 7.21
N VAL A 68 -5.68 -5.14 6.34
CA VAL A 68 -6.70 -4.91 5.31
C VAL A 68 -6.71 -6.05 4.29
N ALA A 69 -5.56 -6.39 3.70
CA ALA A 69 -5.46 -7.43 2.69
C ALA A 69 -5.90 -8.81 3.19
N GLY A 70 -5.65 -9.11 4.48
CA GLY A 70 -6.05 -10.35 5.13
C GLY A 70 -7.43 -10.30 5.81
N TYR A 71 -8.18 -9.22 5.65
CA TYR A 71 -9.45 -9.04 6.36
C TYR A 71 -10.50 -10.06 5.90
N LYS A 72 -11.13 -10.75 6.85
CA LYS A 72 -12.20 -11.72 6.57
C LYS A 72 -13.52 -11.01 6.31
N LEU A 73 -13.91 -10.89 5.06
CA LEU A 73 -15.14 -10.23 4.64
C LEU A 73 -16.37 -11.07 5.04
N LYS A 74 -17.16 -10.54 5.98
CA LYS A 74 -18.49 -11.08 6.35
C LYS A 74 -19.57 -10.38 5.53
N LYS A 75 -20.78 -10.97 5.43
CA LYS A 75 -21.92 -10.46 4.67
C LYS A 75 -22.23 -8.96 4.89
N ASN A 76 -21.92 -8.43 6.07
CA ASN A 76 -22.20 -7.04 6.46
C ASN A 76 -20.90 -6.25 6.74
N THR A 77 -19.77 -6.61 6.14
CA THR A 77 -18.54 -5.85 6.28
C THR A 77 -18.63 -4.57 5.45
N SER A 78 -18.44 -3.44 6.12
CA SER A 78 -18.34 -2.10 5.50
C SER A 78 -16.91 -1.58 5.58
N GLY A 79 -16.61 -0.57 4.77
CA GLY A 79 -15.29 0.05 4.75
C GLY A 79 -14.84 0.62 6.10
N SER A 80 -15.76 1.15 6.91
CA SER A 80 -15.45 1.70 8.24
C SER A 80 -14.87 0.66 9.22
N LYS A 81 -15.31 -0.60 9.13
CA LYS A 81 -14.75 -1.67 9.97
C LYS A 81 -13.33 -2.02 9.59
N ILE A 82 -13.04 -2.01 8.28
CA ILE A 82 -11.72 -2.32 7.74
C ILE A 82 -10.75 -1.17 8.01
N ASP A 83 -11.21 0.09 7.89
CA ASP A 83 -10.42 1.29 8.18
C ASP A 83 -9.84 1.29 9.60
N ASN A 84 -10.62 0.85 10.58
CA ASN A 84 -10.15 0.71 11.96
C ASN A 84 -8.99 -0.29 12.11
N GLU A 85 -9.03 -1.41 11.36
CA GLU A 85 -7.95 -2.41 11.37
C GLU A 85 -6.66 -1.86 10.76
N ALA A 86 -6.77 -1.06 9.71
CA ALA A 86 -5.61 -0.42 9.09
C ALA A 86 -4.90 0.55 10.04
N ARG A 87 -5.68 1.35 10.78
CA ARG A 87 -5.15 2.44 11.63
C ARG A 87 -4.62 1.96 12.99
N LYS A 88 -5.02 0.79 13.47
CA LYS A 88 -4.76 0.37 14.86
C LYS A 88 -3.29 0.35 15.24
N TYR A 89 -2.39 -0.01 14.31
CA TYR A 89 -0.96 -0.12 14.60
C TYR A 89 -0.25 1.24 14.74
N LEU A 90 -0.70 2.25 14.01
CA LEU A 90 -0.26 3.64 14.19
C LEU A 90 -0.85 4.23 15.46
N LYS A 91 -2.14 4.02 15.71
CA LYS A 91 -2.83 4.50 16.94
C LYS A 91 -2.21 3.98 18.23
N GLN A 92 -1.63 2.78 18.24
CA GLN A 92 -0.90 2.23 19.39
C GLN A 92 0.28 3.11 19.85
N ILE A 93 0.80 3.97 18.96
CA ILE A 93 1.89 4.90 19.26
C ILE A 93 1.46 6.37 19.12
N GLY A 94 0.15 6.64 19.20
CA GLY A 94 -0.41 7.99 19.13
C GLY A 94 -0.37 8.64 17.74
N LEU A 95 -0.16 7.86 16.67
CA LEU A 95 -0.11 8.35 15.29
C LEU A 95 -1.36 7.94 14.50
N ASP A 96 -1.67 8.72 13.46
CA ASP A 96 -2.76 8.43 12.51
C ASP A 96 -2.48 9.18 11.20
N TYR A 97 -3.35 9.00 10.20
CA TYR A 97 -3.33 9.72 8.92
C TYR A 97 -4.71 10.32 8.61
N ALA A 98 -4.75 11.41 7.84
CA ALA A 98 -5.95 12.22 7.63
C ALA A 98 -6.85 11.73 6.49
N HIS A 99 -6.33 10.92 5.56
CA HIS A 99 -7.10 10.42 4.40
C HIS A 99 -7.81 9.09 4.68
N GLY A 100 -8.69 8.65 3.80
CA GLY A 100 -9.26 7.29 3.83
C GLY A 100 -8.20 6.22 3.62
N THR A 101 -8.41 5.03 4.14
CA THR A 101 -7.49 3.90 3.92
C THR A 101 -7.59 3.34 2.50
N GLY A 102 -8.66 3.65 1.78
CA GLY A 102 -8.83 3.23 0.41
C GLY A 102 -10.13 3.75 -0.20
N HIS A 103 -10.15 3.81 -1.52
CA HIS A 103 -11.25 4.26 -2.35
C HIS A 103 -11.61 3.21 -3.40
N GLY A 104 -12.84 3.22 -3.89
CA GLY A 104 -13.22 2.45 -5.07
C GLY A 104 -12.43 2.93 -6.29
N VAL A 105 -12.19 2.04 -7.23
CA VAL A 105 -11.42 2.33 -8.45
C VAL A 105 -12.31 2.20 -9.67
N GLY A 106 -12.27 3.21 -10.53
CA GLY A 106 -13.02 3.26 -11.76
C GLY A 106 -12.46 2.37 -12.86
N PHE A 107 -13.35 1.98 -13.76
CA PHE A 107 -12.98 1.09 -14.86
C PHE A 107 -12.18 1.82 -15.97
N PHE A 108 -12.54 3.05 -16.29
CA PHE A 108 -11.98 3.74 -17.46
C PHE A 108 -11.44 5.15 -17.16
N LEU A 109 -12.14 5.98 -16.40
CA LEU A 109 -11.80 7.40 -16.23
C LEU A 109 -11.29 7.75 -14.84
N ASN A 110 -12.00 7.38 -13.79
CA ASN A 110 -11.72 7.87 -12.46
C ASN A 110 -10.97 6.84 -11.63
N VAL A 111 -9.77 7.19 -11.20
CA VAL A 111 -9.05 6.40 -10.21
C VAL A 111 -9.84 6.35 -8.88
N HIS A 112 -10.45 7.46 -8.47
CA HIS A 112 -11.34 7.51 -7.32
C HIS A 112 -12.80 7.39 -7.77
N GLU A 113 -13.40 6.22 -7.61
CA GLU A 113 -14.78 5.95 -7.98
C GLU A 113 -15.52 5.17 -6.89
N GLY A 114 -16.61 5.79 -6.39
CA GLY A 114 -17.47 5.17 -5.39
C GLY A 114 -18.45 4.15 -5.96
N PRO A 115 -19.39 3.65 -5.13
CA PRO A 115 -19.76 4.16 -3.81
C PRO A 115 -18.98 3.54 -2.63
N HIS A 116 -18.23 2.47 -2.83
CA HIS A 116 -17.49 1.79 -1.78
C HIS A 116 -16.11 2.47 -1.52
N ALA A 117 -15.68 2.44 -0.28
CA ALA A 117 -14.37 2.91 0.15
C ALA A 117 -14.00 2.28 1.50
N ILE A 118 -12.71 2.23 1.81
CA ILE A 118 -12.21 1.89 3.15
C ILE A 118 -11.95 3.22 3.87
N SER A 119 -12.95 3.70 4.61
CA SER A 119 -12.87 4.97 5.33
C SER A 119 -13.83 5.00 6.52
N LYS A 120 -13.55 5.88 7.48
CA LYS A 120 -14.27 6.00 8.76
C LYS A 120 -15.79 6.03 8.64
N ASN A 121 -16.32 6.70 7.62
CA ASN A 121 -17.75 6.94 7.48
C ASN A 121 -18.42 6.09 6.37
N ASN A 122 -17.66 5.28 5.63
CA ASN A 122 -18.24 4.50 4.53
C ASN A 122 -18.98 3.27 5.06
N LYS A 123 -20.27 3.20 4.79
CA LYS A 123 -21.19 2.13 5.21
C LYS A 123 -21.52 1.14 4.08
N VAL A 124 -21.01 1.37 2.88
CA VAL A 124 -21.24 0.49 1.72
C VAL A 124 -20.62 -0.88 2.01
N LYS A 125 -21.39 -1.92 1.76
CA LYS A 125 -20.96 -3.32 1.96
C LYS A 125 -20.17 -3.78 0.75
N PHE A 126 -19.06 -4.46 0.98
CA PHE A 126 -18.27 -5.05 -0.08
C PHE A 126 -18.98 -6.23 -0.75
N LYS A 127 -19.00 -6.23 -2.06
CA LYS A 127 -19.57 -7.28 -2.92
C LYS A 127 -18.48 -7.85 -3.82
N GLU A 128 -18.66 -9.09 -4.28
CA GLU A 128 -17.78 -9.73 -5.24
C GLU A 128 -17.55 -8.86 -6.48
N GLY A 129 -16.31 -8.79 -6.96
CA GLY A 129 -15.88 -7.99 -8.10
C GLY A 129 -15.52 -6.54 -7.78
N MET A 130 -15.90 -6.00 -6.59
CA MET A 130 -15.50 -4.63 -6.23
C MET A 130 -14.00 -4.50 -6.08
N ILE A 131 -13.41 -3.49 -6.74
CA ILE A 131 -11.99 -3.12 -6.63
C ILE A 131 -11.88 -1.92 -5.70
N VAL A 132 -10.88 -1.94 -4.82
CA VAL A 132 -10.63 -0.87 -3.86
C VAL A 132 -9.13 -0.73 -3.62
N SER A 133 -8.66 0.50 -3.39
CA SER A 133 -7.28 0.71 -2.93
C SER A 133 -7.13 0.29 -1.46
N ASN A 134 -5.92 -0.12 -1.10
CA ASN A 134 -5.49 -0.41 0.26
C ASN A 134 -4.21 0.37 0.51
N GLU A 135 -4.33 1.58 1.04
CA GLU A 135 -3.30 2.62 1.02
C GLU A 135 -3.05 3.31 2.38
N PRO A 136 -2.92 2.59 3.49
CA PRO A 136 -2.56 3.22 4.74
C PRO A 136 -1.25 3.99 4.62
N GLY A 137 -1.12 5.09 5.37
CA GLY A 137 0.07 5.94 5.31
C GLY A 137 0.35 6.65 6.62
N TYR A 138 1.42 7.43 6.63
CA TYR A 138 1.78 8.39 7.68
C TYR A 138 2.57 9.55 7.08
N TYR A 139 2.28 10.75 7.51
CA TYR A 139 2.91 11.96 6.96
C TYR A 139 3.33 12.88 8.09
N GLU A 140 4.61 13.18 8.15
CA GLU A 140 5.17 14.13 9.11
C GLU A 140 5.54 15.43 8.39
N LYS A 141 4.89 16.50 8.81
CA LYS A 141 5.08 17.82 8.18
C LYS A 141 6.57 18.20 8.16
N ASN A 142 7.06 18.66 7.00
CA ASN A 142 8.44 19.06 6.74
C ASN A 142 9.50 17.97 6.98
N ASN A 143 9.11 16.69 7.07
CA ASN A 143 10.02 15.60 7.32
C ASN A 143 9.88 14.50 6.27
N PHE A 144 8.92 13.60 6.41
CA PHE A 144 8.74 12.48 5.48
C PHE A 144 7.28 12.06 5.33
N GLY A 145 7.00 11.33 4.25
CA GLY A 145 5.73 10.63 4.06
C GLY A 145 5.97 9.15 3.75
N ILE A 146 5.09 8.32 4.25
CA ILE A 146 5.07 6.88 4.01
C ILE A 146 3.66 6.51 3.56
N ARG A 147 3.55 5.77 2.44
CA ARG A 147 2.33 5.09 2.02
C ARG A 147 2.70 3.77 1.36
N ILE A 148 1.94 2.74 1.63
CA ILE A 148 2.02 1.44 0.96
C ILE A 148 0.65 1.16 0.38
N GLU A 149 0.58 1.06 -0.94
CA GLU A 149 -0.69 0.91 -1.64
C GLU A 149 -0.67 -0.25 -2.62
N ASN A 150 -1.72 -1.03 -2.57
CA ASN A 150 -2.11 -1.99 -3.59
C ASN A 150 -3.57 -1.80 -3.95
N LEU A 151 -3.92 -2.08 -5.20
CA LEU A 151 -5.30 -2.39 -5.54
C LEU A 151 -5.61 -3.82 -5.13
N ILE A 152 -6.75 -3.99 -4.49
CA ILE A 152 -7.30 -5.28 -4.08
C ILE A 152 -8.73 -5.42 -4.59
N TYR A 153 -9.17 -6.63 -4.86
CA TYR A 153 -10.55 -6.87 -5.27
C TYR A 153 -11.22 -7.95 -4.43
N VAL A 154 -12.54 -7.86 -4.32
CA VAL A 154 -13.33 -8.84 -3.59
C VAL A 154 -13.55 -10.08 -4.44
N LYS A 155 -12.97 -11.19 -4.00
CA LYS A 155 -13.14 -12.51 -4.60
C LYS A 155 -13.96 -13.40 -3.71
N LYS A 156 -14.74 -14.28 -4.32
CA LYS A 156 -15.55 -15.27 -3.61
C LYS A 156 -14.96 -16.66 -3.77
N ASN A 157 -14.83 -17.38 -2.66
CA ASN A 157 -14.51 -18.80 -2.65
C ASN A 157 -15.57 -19.54 -1.83
N LYS A 158 -16.36 -20.38 -2.50
CA LYS A 158 -17.54 -21.05 -1.93
C LYS A 158 -18.52 -20.01 -1.33
N GLN A 159 -18.57 -19.89 0.00
CA GLN A 159 -19.47 -18.94 0.68
C GLN A 159 -18.75 -17.77 1.36
N LYS A 160 -17.43 -17.64 1.16
CA LYS A 160 -16.62 -16.61 1.84
C LYS A 160 -16.04 -15.62 0.83
N ASN A 161 -16.21 -14.34 1.12
CA ASN A 161 -15.54 -13.28 0.39
C ASN A 161 -14.20 -12.96 1.08
N TYR A 162 -13.19 -12.64 0.28
CA TYR A 162 -11.86 -12.22 0.73
C TYR A 162 -11.26 -11.24 -0.29
N PHE A 163 -10.25 -10.51 0.13
CA PHE A 163 -9.49 -9.65 -0.76
C PHE A 163 -8.36 -10.41 -1.46
N GLU A 164 -8.20 -10.17 -2.76
CA GLU A 164 -7.06 -10.63 -3.54
C GLU A 164 -6.29 -9.41 -4.08
N ASN A 165 -4.95 -9.44 -4.02
CA ASN A 165 -4.12 -8.36 -4.55
C ASN A 165 -4.08 -8.41 -6.10
N LEU A 166 -4.30 -7.25 -6.72
CA LEU A 166 -4.09 -7.01 -8.15
C LEU A 166 -2.69 -6.47 -8.41
N THR A 167 -2.21 -5.56 -7.55
CA THR A 167 -0.90 -4.92 -7.69
C THR A 167 0.24 -5.91 -7.53
N MET A 168 1.18 -5.91 -8.48
CA MET A 168 2.37 -6.75 -8.51
C MET A 168 3.63 -5.88 -8.46
N ALA A 169 3.90 -5.25 -7.31
CA ALA A 169 5.09 -4.45 -7.06
C ALA A 169 5.69 -4.83 -5.69
N PRO A 170 7.02 -5.03 -5.58
CA PRO A 170 7.65 -5.36 -4.30
C PRO A 170 7.42 -4.26 -3.25
N ILE A 171 7.41 -4.66 -1.98
CA ILE A 171 7.45 -3.75 -0.83
C ILE A 171 8.89 -3.70 -0.33
N ASP A 172 9.42 -2.51 -0.12
CA ASP A 172 10.82 -2.31 0.24
C ASP A 172 11.15 -2.92 1.61
N LYS A 173 12.04 -3.92 1.61
CA LYS A 173 12.48 -4.65 2.80
C LYS A 173 13.44 -3.84 3.69
N GLU A 174 14.18 -2.89 3.11
CA GLU A 174 15.12 -2.03 3.84
C GLU A 174 14.41 -1.15 4.88
N LEU A 175 13.13 -0.84 4.65
CA LEU A 175 12.30 -0.06 5.56
C LEU A 175 11.61 -0.90 6.63
N ILE A 176 11.79 -2.22 6.65
CA ILE A 176 11.10 -3.11 7.58
C ILE A 176 11.89 -3.31 8.86
N ASN A 177 11.28 -3.00 10.00
CA ASN A 177 11.72 -3.49 11.30
C ASN A 177 11.10 -4.87 11.58
N GLN A 178 11.87 -5.92 11.28
CA GLN A 178 11.39 -7.32 11.40
C GLN A 178 11.00 -7.72 12.83
N ASN A 179 11.50 -7.01 13.85
CA ASN A 179 11.24 -7.33 15.27
C ASN A 179 9.80 -7.04 15.70
N ILE A 180 9.08 -6.17 14.95
CA ILE A 180 7.68 -5.85 15.25
C ILE A 180 6.68 -6.56 14.33
N LEU A 181 7.15 -7.36 13.38
CA LEU A 181 6.31 -8.27 12.59
C LEU A 181 6.18 -9.62 13.31
N ASN A 182 4.96 -10.14 13.38
CA ASN A 182 4.73 -11.51 13.78
C ASN A 182 4.89 -12.50 12.61
N ASP A 183 4.92 -13.80 12.90
CA ASP A 183 5.16 -14.85 11.89
C ASP A 183 4.11 -14.87 10.78
N SER A 184 2.85 -14.58 11.10
CA SER A 184 1.79 -14.54 10.09
C SER A 184 1.95 -13.35 9.14
N GLU A 185 2.42 -12.20 9.63
CA GLU A 185 2.71 -11.01 8.82
C GLU A 185 3.94 -11.23 7.92
N LYS A 186 5.00 -11.82 8.46
CA LYS A 186 6.19 -12.23 7.68
C LYS A 186 5.80 -13.23 6.59
N LYS A 187 5.01 -14.24 6.94
CA LYS A 187 4.50 -15.24 5.98
C LYS A 187 3.66 -14.60 4.88
N TRP A 188 2.79 -13.65 5.23
CA TRP A 188 1.98 -12.92 4.26
C TRP A 188 2.88 -12.16 3.27
N LEU A 189 3.85 -11.38 3.77
CA LEU A 189 4.77 -10.61 2.93
C LEU A 189 5.61 -11.50 2.01
N ASN A 190 6.20 -12.58 2.55
CA ASN A 190 6.98 -13.53 1.76
C ASN A 190 6.14 -14.21 0.66
N ASN A 191 4.88 -14.55 0.95
CA ASN A 191 3.96 -15.10 -0.06
C ASN A 191 3.57 -14.06 -1.12
N TYR A 192 3.35 -12.80 -0.72
CA TYR A 192 3.10 -11.70 -1.63
C TYR A 192 4.29 -11.49 -2.57
N HIS A 193 5.50 -11.42 -2.06
CA HIS A 193 6.73 -11.28 -2.86
C HIS A 193 6.95 -12.46 -3.80
N LYS A 194 6.70 -13.70 -3.36
CA LYS A 194 6.73 -14.88 -4.25
C LYS A 194 5.75 -14.74 -5.41
N LYS A 195 4.53 -14.26 -5.15
CA LYS A 195 3.51 -14.03 -6.18
C LYS A 195 3.96 -12.92 -7.16
N VAL A 196 4.51 -11.82 -6.66
CA VAL A 196 5.07 -10.73 -7.48
C VAL A 196 6.16 -11.26 -8.41
N PHE A 197 7.16 -11.96 -7.87
CA PHE A 197 8.24 -12.54 -8.67
C PHE A 197 7.72 -13.51 -9.74
N HIS A 198 6.82 -14.41 -9.34
CA HIS A 198 6.26 -15.41 -10.27
C HIS A 198 5.55 -14.76 -11.46
N ASN A 199 4.77 -13.71 -11.21
CA ASN A 199 3.97 -13.06 -12.25
C ASN A 199 4.80 -12.17 -13.18
N LEU A 200 5.89 -11.55 -12.68
CA LEU A 200 6.65 -10.56 -13.45
C LEU A 200 7.87 -11.15 -14.17
N LYS A 201 8.49 -12.22 -13.66
CA LYS A 201 9.73 -12.78 -14.23
C LYS A 201 9.66 -13.12 -15.71
N GLY A 202 8.46 -13.41 -16.25
CA GLY A 202 8.27 -13.81 -17.66
C GLY A 202 8.26 -12.65 -18.65
N VAL A 203 8.15 -11.42 -18.16
CA VAL A 203 8.08 -10.19 -18.99
C VAL A 203 9.28 -9.26 -18.80
N MET A 204 10.30 -9.72 -18.05
CA MET A 204 11.49 -8.96 -17.68
C MET A 204 12.75 -9.52 -18.32
N ASN A 205 13.76 -8.68 -18.54
CA ASN A 205 15.08 -9.10 -18.98
C ASN A 205 15.90 -9.71 -17.82
N LYS A 206 17.09 -10.26 -18.12
CA LYS A 206 17.93 -10.95 -17.13
C LYS A 206 18.37 -10.08 -15.95
N VAL A 207 18.67 -8.81 -16.19
CA VAL A 207 19.10 -7.86 -15.15
C VAL A 207 17.92 -7.56 -14.23
N GLU A 208 16.79 -7.20 -14.80
CA GLU A 208 15.55 -6.92 -14.08
C GLU A 208 15.07 -8.13 -13.25
N ILE A 209 15.20 -9.35 -13.78
CA ILE A 209 14.89 -10.59 -13.03
C ILE A 209 15.79 -10.74 -11.81
N SER A 210 17.09 -10.39 -11.92
CA SER A 210 18.02 -10.45 -10.79
C SER A 210 17.63 -9.46 -9.70
N GLU A 211 17.35 -8.21 -10.07
CA GLU A 211 16.90 -7.15 -9.16
C GLU A 211 15.54 -7.49 -8.50
N LEU A 212 14.59 -7.97 -9.31
CA LEU A 212 13.30 -8.41 -8.81
C LEU A 212 13.43 -9.58 -7.81
N ARG A 213 14.34 -10.52 -8.07
CA ARG A 213 14.61 -11.66 -7.17
C ARG A 213 15.13 -11.18 -5.83
N GLU A 214 16.05 -10.24 -5.83
CA GLU A 214 16.57 -9.63 -4.60
C GLU A 214 15.47 -8.88 -3.85
N ALA A 215 14.71 -8.01 -4.54
CA ALA A 215 13.60 -7.27 -3.95
C ALA A 215 12.53 -8.19 -3.35
N CYS A 216 12.26 -9.34 -3.97
CA CYS A 216 11.26 -10.32 -3.54
C CYS A 216 11.83 -11.44 -2.64
N SER A 217 13.09 -11.39 -2.23
CA SER A 217 13.65 -12.41 -1.33
C SER A 217 12.96 -12.37 0.05
N ALA A 218 12.92 -13.49 0.74
CA ALA A 218 12.27 -13.61 2.04
C ALA A 218 12.95 -12.74 3.11
N ILE A 219 12.16 -12.30 4.10
CA ILE A 219 12.64 -11.63 5.31
C ILE A 219 12.64 -12.57 6.49
#